data_81d397902ecc66d0b2bae97a285afc30
#
_entry.id   81d397902ecc66d0b2bae97a285afc30
#
_cell.length_a   1.000
_cell.length_b   1.000
_cell.length_c   1.000
_cell.angle_alpha   90.00
_cell.angle_beta   90.00
_cell.angle_gamma   90.00
#
_symmetry.space_group_name_H-M   'P 1'
#
loop_
_entity.id
_entity.type
_entity.pdbx_description
1 polymer ?
#
loop_
_entity_poly.entity_id
_entity_poly.type
_entity_poly.pdbx_seq_one_letter_code
_entity_poly.pdbx_strand_id
1 'polypeptide(L)'
;MKLNTSPYPVQLEVVLDWDTFVKKYKKAKGIEPEEQSKGVTTLLPDGSVLIYAQDSDPITLVHELNHFCIYTFGFIGLPINDDNSEAYCYYMDSLLKQTLKVIK
;
A
#
# COMPACT_ATOMS: atom_id res chain seq x y z
N MET A 1 -2.95 -9.86 -1.67
CA MET A 1 -2.97 -9.55 -3.12
C MET A 1 -1.78 -8.67 -3.47
N LYS A 2 -0.91 -9.18 -4.31
CA LYS A 2 0.22 -8.40 -4.80
C LYS A 2 -0.21 -7.57 -6.01
N LEU A 3 0.09 -6.28 -5.97
CA LEU A 3 -0.28 -5.37 -7.05
C LEU A 3 0.86 -5.22 -8.04
N ASN A 4 0.50 -4.93 -9.29
CA ASN A 4 1.47 -4.47 -10.29
C ASN A 4 1.80 -3.01 -9.97
N THR A 5 3.04 -2.75 -9.58
CA THR A 5 3.51 -1.42 -9.19
C THR A 5 4.36 -0.74 -10.25
N SER A 6 4.46 -1.35 -11.46
CA SER A 6 5.20 -0.74 -12.56
C SER A 6 4.68 0.67 -12.84
N PRO A 7 5.54 1.60 -13.23
CA PRO A 7 6.96 1.43 -13.60
C PRO A 7 7.94 1.59 -12.43
N TYR A 8 7.47 1.76 -11.21
CA TYR A 8 8.34 2.03 -10.07
C TYR A 8 8.73 0.74 -9.35
N PRO A 9 9.91 0.72 -8.70
CA PRO A 9 10.51 -0.56 -8.23
C PRO A 9 10.04 -1.04 -6.86
N VAL A 10 9.19 -0.30 -6.17
CA VAL A 10 8.72 -0.69 -4.83
C VAL A 10 7.55 -1.65 -4.96
N GLN A 11 7.67 -2.83 -4.35
CA GLN A 11 6.61 -3.84 -4.39
C GLN A 11 5.57 -3.57 -3.32
N LEU A 12 4.32 -3.94 -3.62
CA LEU A 12 3.18 -3.70 -2.73
C LEU A 12 2.30 -4.94 -2.65
N GLU A 13 1.97 -5.32 -1.43
CA GLU A 13 0.94 -6.31 -1.16
C GLU A 13 -0.15 -5.69 -0.29
N VAL A 14 -1.41 -5.92 -0.66
CA VAL A 14 -2.58 -5.44 0.07
C VAL A 14 -3.33 -6.65 0.62
N VAL A 15 -3.65 -6.62 1.90
CA VAL A 15 -4.49 -7.62 2.55
C VAL A 15 -5.68 -6.94 3.21
N LEU A 16 -6.84 -7.59 3.15
CA LEU A 16 -8.09 -7.06 3.68
C LEU A 16 -8.54 -7.77 4.96
N ASP A 17 -7.76 -8.75 5.40
CA ASP A 17 -8.04 -9.57 6.57
C ASP A 17 -6.93 -9.36 7.61
N TRP A 18 -7.33 -9.03 8.84
CA TRP A 18 -6.37 -8.73 9.90
C TRP A 18 -5.49 -9.93 10.25
N ASP A 19 -6.08 -11.14 10.31
CA ASP A 19 -5.30 -12.34 10.66
C ASP A 19 -4.22 -12.61 9.63
N THR A 20 -4.52 -12.42 8.35
CA THR A 20 -3.54 -12.55 7.28
C THR A 20 -2.44 -11.50 7.41
N PHE A 21 -2.81 -10.26 7.72
CA PHE A 21 -1.83 -9.19 7.94
C PHE A 21 -0.88 -9.55 9.08
N VAL A 22 -1.42 -10.03 10.21
CA VAL A 22 -0.61 -10.42 11.38
C VAL A 22 0.41 -11.48 11.01
N LYS A 23 -0.03 -12.52 10.27
CA LYS A 23 0.86 -13.60 9.86
C LYS A 23 2.00 -13.10 8.99
N LYS A 24 1.70 -12.27 8.00
CA LYS A 24 2.70 -11.72 7.08
C LYS A 24 3.65 -10.77 7.82
N TYR A 25 3.12 -9.95 8.69
CA TYR A 25 3.90 -9.01 9.48
C TYR A 25 4.91 -9.75 10.38
N LYS A 26 4.43 -10.74 11.12
CA LYS A 26 5.29 -11.54 12.02
C LYS A 26 6.35 -12.30 11.23
N LYS A 27 5.99 -12.88 10.10
CA LYS A 27 6.95 -13.58 9.24
C LYS A 27 8.06 -12.66 8.76
N ALA A 28 7.70 -11.42 8.40
CA ALA A 28 8.67 -10.47 7.85
C ALA A 28 9.50 -9.77 8.92
N LYS A 29 8.89 -9.42 10.05
CA LYS A 29 9.54 -8.60 11.10
C LYS A 29 9.91 -9.37 12.36
N GLY A 30 9.36 -10.55 12.57
CA GLY A 30 9.66 -11.37 13.74
C GLY A 30 9.01 -10.88 15.03
N ILE A 31 8.14 -9.90 14.98
CA ILE A 31 7.43 -9.34 16.13
C ILE A 31 5.95 -9.19 15.81
N GLU A 32 5.13 -9.04 16.86
CA GLU A 32 3.70 -8.77 16.69
C GLU A 32 3.49 -7.34 16.19
N PRO A 33 2.48 -7.10 15.34
CA PRO A 33 2.07 -5.73 15.00
C PRO A 33 1.41 -5.07 16.20
N GLU A 34 1.22 -3.75 16.11
CA GLU A 34 0.43 -3.01 17.08
C GLU A 34 -1.04 -3.41 17.00
N GLU A 35 -1.87 -2.83 17.88
CA GLU A 35 -3.30 -3.11 17.90
C GLU A 35 -3.94 -2.91 16.53
N GLN A 36 -4.94 -3.70 16.25
CA GLN A 36 -5.72 -3.58 15.03
C GLN A 36 -6.32 -2.19 14.89
N SER A 37 -6.14 -1.60 13.72
CA SER A 37 -6.77 -0.35 13.32
C SER A 37 -7.56 -0.60 12.03
N LYS A 38 -8.17 0.45 11.48
CA LYS A 38 -8.88 0.32 10.20
C LYS A 38 -7.94 0.09 9.03
N GLY A 39 -6.71 0.61 9.12
CA GLY A 39 -5.73 0.45 8.07
C GLY A 39 -4.33 0.71 8.56
N VAL A 40 -3.37 0.09 7.90
CA VAL A 40 -1.94 0.21 8.21
C VAL A 40 -1.15 0.12 6.91
N THR A 41 -0.16 0.99 6.76
CA THR A 41 0.85 0.88 5.72
C THR A 41 2.19 0.67 6.41
N THR A 42 2.88 -0.43 6.11
CA THR A 42 4.15 -0.73 6.77
C THR A 42 5.23 -1.10 5.76
N LEU A 43 6.44 -0.60 6.02
CA LEU A 43 7.63 -0.93 5.24
C LEU A 43 8.24 -2.20 5.81
N LEU A 44 8.49 -3.19 4.96
CA LEU A 44 9.09 -4.44 5.36
C LEU A 44 10.62 -4.40 5.19
N PRO A 45 11.36 -5.29 5.91
CA PRO A 45 12.82 -5.28 5.85
C PRO A 45 13.41 -5.47 4.45
N ASP A 46 12.69 -6.13 3.54
CA ASP A 46 13.15 -6.33 2.16
C ASP A 46 12.89 -5.12 1.24
N GLY A 47 12.34 -4.04 1.79
CA GLY A 47 12.03 -2.83 1.01
C GLY A 47 10.65 -2.82 0.38
N SER A 48 9.90 -3.90 0.48
CA SER A 48 8.51 -3.93 0.01
C SER A 48 7.58 -3.28 1.04
N VAL A 49 6.34 -3.04 0.63
CA VAL A 49 5.32 -2.42 1.47
C VAL A 49 4.16 -3.39 1.62
N LEU A 50 3.66 -3.51 2.84
CA LEU A 50 2.47 -4.29 3.16
C LEU A 50 1.40 -3.35 3.68
N ILE A 51 0.21 -3.42 3.07
CA ILE A 51 -0.95 -2.65 3.49
C ILE A 51 -2.01 -3.58 4.02
N TYR A 52 -2.60 -3.21 5.16
CA TYR A 52 -3.87 -3.73 5.63
C TYR A 52 -4.92 -2.65 5.50
N ALA A 53 -6.06 -2.97 4.92
CA ALA A 53 -7.22 -2.10 4.93
C ALA A 53 -8.43 -2.94 5.30
N GLN A 54 -9.22 -2.47 6.25
CA GLN A 54 -10.43 -3.17 6.69
C GLN A 54 -11.34 -3.43 5.49
N ASP A 55 -11.79 -4.66 5.35
CA ASP A 55 -12.67 -5.08 4.26
C ASP A 55 -13.90 -4.17 4.18
N SER A 56 -14.35 -3.90 2.95
CA SER A 56 -15.48 -3.05 2.63
C SER A 56 -15.33 -1.57 3.00
N ASP A 57 -14.12 -1.10 3.32
CA ASP A 57 -13.87 0.32 3.58
C ASP A 57 -12.95 0.91 2.50
N PRO A 58 -13.50 1.35 1.36
CA PRO A 58 -12.68 1.89 0.28
C PRO A 58 -11.97 3.19 0.66
N ILE A 59 -12.52 3.96 1.58
CA ILE A 59 -11.90 5.22 2.02
C ILE A 59 -10.59 4.92 2.74
N THR A 60 -10.59 3.95 3.65
CA THR A 60 -9.37 3.51 4.33
C THR A 60 -8.35 2.96 3.33
N LEU A 61 -8.79 2.19 2.36
CA LEU A 61 -7.89 1.67 1.33
C LEU A 61 -7.21 2.81 0.57
N VAL A 62 -7.96 3.81 0.13
CA VAL A 62 -7.41 4.98 -0.57
C VAL A 62 -6.40 5.70 0.30
N HIS A 63 -6.71 5.87 1.58
CA HIS A 63 -5.80 6.49 2.54
C HIS A 63 -4.46 5.76 2.60
N GLU A 64 -4.49 4.43 2.74
CA GLU A 64 -3.27 3.64 2.82
C GLU A 64 -2.51 3.59 1.48
N LEU A 65 -3.22 3.52 0.37
CA LEU A 65 -2.57 3.58 -0.95
C LEU A 65 -1.87 4.92 -1.18
N ASN A 66 -2.41 6.02 -0.66
CA ASN A 66 -1.74 7.31 -0.71
C ASN A 66 -0.41 7.29 0.04
N HIS A 67 -0.35 6.68 1.21
CA HIS A 67 0.90 6.50 1.92
C HIS A 67 1.92 5.75 1.08
N PHE A 68 1.50 4.69 0.40
CA PHE A 68 2.39 3.94 -0.49
C PHE A 68 2.91 4.80 -1.64
N CYS A 69 2.04 5.57 -2.27
CA CYS A 69 2.44 6.43 -3.39
C CYS A 69 3.42 7.51 -2.95
N ILE A 70 3.17 8.14 -1.79
CA ILE A 70 4.06 9.15 -1.24
C ILE A 70 5.43 8.53 -0.93
N TYR A 71 5.45 7.37 -0.31
CA TYR A 71 6.68 6.65 -0.02
C TYR A 71 7.46 6.33 -1.29
N THR A 72 6.77 5.79 -2.30
CA THR A 72 7.40 5.38 -3.56
C THR A 72 8.02 6.58 -4.28
N PHE A 73 7.30 7.70 -4.36
CA PHE A 73 7.81 8.90 -5.00
C PHE A 73 9.00 9.47 -4.23
N GLY A 74 8.97 9.44 -2.91
CA GLY A 74 10.12 9.83 -2.09
C GLY A 74 11.32 8.92 -2.33
N PHE A 75 11.09 7.61 -2.40
CA PHE A 75 12.15 6.62 -2.61
C PHE A 75 12.87 6.81 -3.94
N ILE A 76 12.12 7.09 -5.01
CA ILE A 76 12.73 7.29 -6.35
C ILE A 76 13.20 8.73 -6.58
N GLY A 77 13.02 9.62 -5.61
CA GLY A 77 13.45 11.00 -5.72
C GLY A 77 12.59 11.86 -6.63
N LEU A 78 11.34 11.49 -6.85
CA LEU A 78 10.41 12.24 -7.70
C LEU A 78 9.51 13.11 -6.82
N PRO A 79 9.70 14.43 -6.80
CA PRO A 79 8.90 15.29 -5.93
C PRO A 79 7.43 15.33 -6.39
N ILE A 80 6.53 15.43 -5.41
CA ILE A 80 5.09 15.59 -5.70
C ILE A 80 4.82 17.08 -5.79
N ASN A 81 4.69 17.58 -7.03
CA ASN A 81 4.47 18.99 -7.33
C ASN A 81 3.66 19.10 -8.62
N ASP A 82 3.43 20.33 -9.09
CA ASP A 82 2.62 20.57 -10.29
C ASP A 82 3.16 19.85 -11.51
N ASP A 83 4.49 19.76 -11.65
CA ASP A 83 5.10 19.11 -12.83
C ASP A 83 4.93 17.60 -12.82
N ASN A 84 4.80 16.99 -11.63
CA ASN A 84 4.74 15.54 -11.45
C ASN A 84 3.37 15.05 -10.99
N SER A 85 2.40 15.94 -10.83
CA SER A 85 1.09 15.57 -10.30
C SER A 85 0.37 14.54 -11.16
N GLU A 86 0.51 14.64 -12.50
CA GLU A 86 -0.12 13.67 -13.40
C GLU A 86 0.48 12.28 -13.22
N ALA A 87 1.79 12.17 -13.05
CA ALA A 87 2.44 10.88 -12.80
C ALA A 87 1.91 10.25 -11.53
N TYR A 88 1.74 11.05 -10.47
CA TYR A 88 1.18 10.58 -9.21
C TYR A 88 -0.26 10.11 -9.37
N CYS A 89 -1.08 10.92 -10.02
CA CYS A 89 -2.50 10.59 -10.22
C CYS A 89 -2.69 9.32 -11.04
N TYR A 90 -1.96 9.17 -12.14
CA TYR A 90 -2.04 7.97 -12.97
C TYR A 90 -1.57 6.73 -12.21
N TYR A 91 -0.53 6.86 -11.39
CA TYR A 91 -0.05 5.75 -10.57
C TYR A 91 -1.12 5.33 -9.56
N MET A 92 -1.73 6.30 -8.89
CA MET A 92 -2.83 6.06 -7.95
C MET A 92 -4.01 5.38 -8.64
N ASP A 93 -4.37 5.85 -9.85
CA ASP A 93 -5.45 5.25 -10.64
C ASP A 93 -5.17 3.78 -10.93
N SER A 94 -3.95 3.44 -11.31
CA SER A 94 -3.56 2.07 -11.62
C SER A 94 -3.71 1.17 -10.39
N LEU A 95 -3.27 1.62 -9.23
CA LEU A 95 -3.38 0.84 -8.00
C LEU A 95 -4.83 0.67 -7.57
N LEU A 96 -5.62 1.73 -7.66
CA LEU A 96 -7.04 1.69 -7.32
C LEU A 96 -7.81 0.72 -8.22
N LYS A 97 -7.56 0.74 -9.52
CA LYS A 97 -8.23 -0.18 -10.44
C LYS A 97 -8.00 -1.63 -10.06
N GLN A 98 -6.81 -1.96 -9.62
CA GLN A 98 -6.49 -3.33 -9.21
C GLN A 98 -7.20 -3.72 -7.92
N THR A 99 -7.29 -2.81 -6.96
CA THR A 99 -7.86 -3.10 -5.64
C THR A 99 -9.38 -3.07 -5.63
N LEU A 100 -10.01 -2.16 -6.39
CA LEU A 100 -11.46 -2.05 -6.44
C LEU A 100 -12.14 -3.27 -7.06
N LYS A 101 -11.40 -4.10 -7.78
CA LYS A 101 -11.93 -5.36 -8.33
C LYS A 101 -12.25 -6.37 -7.25
N VAL A 102 -11.62 -6.29 -6.07
CA VAL A 102 -11.78 -7.27 -4.99
C VAL A 102 -12.55 -6.71 -3.79
N ILE A 103 -12.70 -5.41 -3.69
CA ILE A 103 -13.50 -4.78 -2.65
C ILE A 103 -14.95 -4.70 -3.12
N LYS A 104 -15.84 -5.11 -2.26
CA LYS A 104 -17.29 -5.14 -2.57
C LYS A 104 -18.01 -4.03 -1.81
#